data_85bc728a3da3f637d5bfcd956e49e718
#
_entry.id   85bc728a3da3f637d5bfcd956e49e718
#
_cell.length_a   1.000
_cell.length_b   1.000
_cell.length_c   1.000
_cell.angle_alpha   90.00
_cell.angle_beta   90.00
_cell.angle_gamma   90.00
#
_symmetry.space_group_name_H-M   'P 1'
#
loop_
_entity.id
_entity.type
_entity.pdbx_description
1 polymer ?
#
loop_
_entity_poly.entity_id
_entity_poly.type
_entity_poly.pdbx_seq_one_letter_code
_entity_poly.pdbx_strand_id
1 'polypeptide(L)'
;MGISRTLSKLIMRSPIDFHGAVCQLGNQNIRFNSKQLMQDAEEVYFSIKSKTNFKRGVVASELYFNALGFNQVESIDISSNDKPSFIEDLGEDISNTKLINNFDLVFDGGTLEHIFNPDKALNNIKKMLKLNGHIIHQVPCNNQLEHGFFQFSPSYLNKFYEENNFLVKEILLICVGPPKLDDFMRVNVYVYDKEEVFRMHSKGINLPSTFLLMHFVAQKIAEDKLVIPKVDIQAEFSKMENQSKNIGYEKTNFLKSFFKSTFPNIWRKMGILKAVISRYSSTLYDRVTGHNLKKLGKF
;
A
#
# COMPACT_ATOMS: atom_id res chain seq x y z
N MET A 1 6.31 10.35 -5.43
CA MET A 1 4.82 10.19 -5.58
C MET A 1 4.17 11.34 -4.82
N GLY A 2 2.89 11.42 -4.64
CA GLY A 2 2.23 12.46 -3.85
C GLY A 2 0.89 11.98 -3.37
N ILE A 3 0.32 12.64 -2.34
CA ILE A 3 -0.94 12.24 -1.73
C ILE A 3 -2.10 12.68 -2.63
N SER A 4 -2.79 11.71 -3.23
CA SER A 4 -4.06 11.93 -3.94
C SER A 4 -5.25 11.94 -2.98
N ARG A 5 -6.44 12.34 -3.45
CA ARG A 5 -7.66 12.28 -2.64
C ARG A 5 -7.96 10.87 -2.11
N THR A 6 -7.81 9.85 -2.95
CA THR A 6 -7.99 8.44 -2.54
C THR A 6 -7.02 8.05 -1.42
N LEU A 7 -5.73 8.36 -1.59
CA LEU A 7 -4.71 8.05 -0.59
C LEU A 7 -4.97 8.83 0.71
N SER A 8 -5.39 10.08 0.63
CA SER A 8 -5.79 10.89 1.79
C SER A 8 -6.98 10.29 2.55
N LYS A 9 -8.01 9.81 1.85
CA LYS A 9 -9.15 9.12 2.50
C LYS A 9 -8.70 7.85 3.23
N LEU A 10 -7.76 7.09 2.67
CA LEU A 10 -7.20 5.91 3.33
C LEU A 10 -6.39 6.29 4.56
N ILE A 11 -5.57 7.35 4.48
CA ILE A 11 -4.85 7.88 5.66
C ILE A 11 -5.84 8.25 6.76
N MET A 12 -6.88 9.04 6.47
CA MET A 12 -7.88 9.45 7.47
C MET A 12 -8.67 8.28 8.08
N ARG A 13 -8.77 7.15 7.39
CA ARG A 13 -9.42 5.92 7.87
C ARG A 13 -8.48 4.94 8.55
N SER A 14 -7.19 5.20 8.49
CA SER A 14 -6.20 4.31 9.11
C SER A 14 -6.44 4.17 10.62
N PRO A 15 -6.26 2.98 11.18
CA PRO A 15 -6.48 2.73 12.61
C PRO A 15 -5.30 3.25 13.46
N ILE A 16 -5.08 4.56 13.42
CA ILE A 16 -4.02 5.28 14.10
C ILE A 16 -4.56 6.47 14.88
N ASP A 17 -3.77 6.95 15.85
CA ASP A 17 -4.03 8.21 16.53
C ASP A 17 -3.37 9.37 15.78
N PHE A 18 -4.13 10.43 15.52
CA PHE A 18 -3.66 11.62 14.80
C PHE A 18 -3.27 12.71 15.81
N HIS A 19 -2.05 12.62 16.31
CA HIS A 19 -1.49 13.60 17.25
C HIS A 19 0.05 13.57 17.25
N GLY A 20 0.67 14.52 17.94
CA GLY A 20 2.11 14.53 18.17
C GLY A 20 2.91 14.89 16.92
N ALA A 21 3.99 14.17 16.68
CA ALA A 21 4.94 14.43 15.61
C ALA A 21 4.81 13.44 14.47
N VAL A 22 4.81 13.93 13.22
CA VAL A 22 4.90 13.12 12.00
C VAL A 22 6.18 13.44 11.23
N CYS A 23 6.85 12.40 10.73
CA CYS A 23 7.92 12.53 9.75
C CYS A 23 7.50 11.92 8.41
N GLN A 24 7.56 12.73 7.36
CA GLN A 24 7.36 12.28 5.98
C GLN A 24 8.70 11.79 5.39
N LEU A 25 8.68 10.64 4.72
CA LEU A 25 9.80 10.23 3.88
C LEU A 25 9.64 10.91 2.51
N GLY A 26 10.52 11.88 2.24
CA GLY A 26 10.35 12.87 1.18
C GLY A 26 9.21 13.87 1.45
N ASN A 27 9.35 15.11 1.01
CA ASN A 27 8.25 16.08 1.06
C ASN A 27 7.12 15.66 0.10
N GLN A 28 5.93 15.44 0.64
CA GLN A 28 4.80 14.93 -0.14
C GLN A 28 4.09 16.03 -0.93
N ASN A 29 3.85 15.77 -2.20
CA ASN A 29 3.06 16.66 -3.05
C ASN A 29 1.56 16.42 -2.84
N ILE A 30 0.84 17.38 -2.26
CA ILE A 30 -0.61 17.29 -2.05
C ILE A 30 -1.34 17.64 -3.34
N ARG A 31 -2.09 16.67 -3.90
CA ARG A 31 -2.76 16.78 -5.21
C ARG A 31 -4.19 17.31 -5.16
N PHE A 32 -4.59 17.90 -4.04
CA PHE A 32 -5.91 18.49 -3.82
C PHE A 32 -5.78 19.78 -2.99
N ASN A 33 -6.87 20.49 -2.80
CA ASN A 33 -6.92 21.71 -1.97
C ASN A 33 -7.69 21.45 -0.67
N SER A 34 -7.66 22.44 0.24
CA SER A 34 -8.33 22.35 1.53
C SER A 34 -9.85 22.11 1.44
N LYS A 35 -10.54 22.68 0.42
CA LYS A 35 -11.99 22.43 0.22
C LYS A 35 -12.24 20.95 -0.12
N GLN A 36 -11.40 20.35 -0.96
CA GLN A 36 -11.49 18.93 -1.30
C GLN A 36 -11.15 18.04 -0.11
N LEU A 37 -10.19 18.45 0.74
CA LEU A 37 -9.89 17.74 1.99
C LEU A 37 -11.12 17.71 2.91
N MET A 38 -11.82 18.83 3.07
CA MET A 38 -13.03 18.90 3.91
C MET A 38 -14.13 17.96 3.39
N GLN A 39 -14.35 17.94 2.06
CA GLN A 39 -15.31 17.03 1.44
C GLN A 39 -14.92 15.55 1.66
N ASP A 40 -13.65 15.21 1.48
CA ASP A 40 -13.15 13.85 1.67
C ASP A 40 -13.24 13.41 3.14
N ALA A 41 -12.96 14.32 4.07
CA ALA A 41 -13.09 14.08 5.51
C ALA A 41 -14.55 13.79 5.92
N GLU A 42 -15.50 14.54 5.38
CA GLU A 42 -16.93 14.30 5.59
C GLU A 42 -17.36 12.93 5.05
N GLU A 43 -16.92 12.57 3.83
CA GLU A 43 -17.22 11.27 3.23
C GLU A 43 -16.72 10.07 4.04
N VAL A 44 -15.58 10.21 4.76
CA VAL A 44 -14.99 9.14 5.57
C VAL A 44 -15.26 9.29 7.07
N TYR A 45 -16.09 10.25 7.46
CA TYR A 45 -16.44 10.54 8.85
C TYR A 45 -15.23 10.92 9.72
N PHE A 46 -14.24 11.60 9.12
CA PHE A 46 -13.06 12.09 9.82
C PHE A 46 -13.25 13.54 10.28
N SER A 47 -12.92 13.82 11.54
CA SER A 47 -12.99 15.17 12.10
C SER A 47 -11.66 15.90 11.89
N ILE A 48 -11.64 16.87 10.98
CA ILE A 48 -10.47 17.76 10.80
C ILE A 48 -10.18 18.52 12.09
N LYS A 49 -8.94 18.51 12.54
CA LYS A 49 -8.52 19.03 13.85
C LYS A 49 -8.16 20.51 13.82
N SER A 50 -7.70 21.03 12.69
CA SER A 50 -7.40 22.45 12.54
C SER A 50 -7.96 23.01 11.24
N LYS A 51 -8.44 24.25 11.27
CA LYS A 51 -8.80 24.97 10.05
C LYS A 51 -7.56 25.21 9.21
N THR A 52 -7.62 24.84 7.97
CA THR A 52 -6.50 24.99 7.04
C THR A 52 -6.99 25.56 5.72
N ASN A 53 -6.13 26.33 5.06
CA ASN A 53 -6.38 26.85 3.73
C ASN A 53 -5.11 26.68 2.89
N PHE A 54 -5.09 25.69 2.03
CA PHE A 54 -3.98 25.43 1.13
C PHE A 54 -4.45 25.13 -0.29
N LYS A 55 -3.57 25.40 -1.23
CA LYS A 55 -3.67 24.99 -2.64
C LYS A 55 -2.84 23.71 -2.85
N ARG A 56 -2.99 23.10 -4.01
CA ARG A 56 -2.16 21.97 -4.42
C ARG A 56 -0.67 22.32 -4.35
N GLY A 57 0.17 21.37 -3.97
CA GLY A 57 1.62 21.53 -4.00
C GLY A 57 2.35 20.87 -2.84
N VAL A 58 3.67 20.85 -2.90
CA VAL A 58 4.56 20.30 -1.85
C VAL A 58 4.41 21.07 -0.54
N VAL A 59 4.35 22.39 -0.61
CA VAL A 59 4.20 23.29 0.56
C VAL A 59 2.92 22.99 1.36
N ALA A 60 1.93 22.32 0.76
CA ALA A 60 0.69 21.96 1.44
C ALA A 60 0.82 20.78 2.39
N SER A 61 1.90 20.01 2.36
CA SER A 61 2.01 18.78 3.16
C SER A 61 2.01 19.06 4.66
N GLU A 62 2.70 20.08 5.12
CA GLU A 62 2.67 20.51 6.52
C GLU A 62 1.25 20.90 6.95
N LEU A 63 0.58 21.75 6.17
CA LEU A 63 -0.79 22.18 6.45
C LEU A 63 -1.77 21.01 6.42
N TYR A 64 -1.54 20.03 5.55
CA TYR A 64 -2.34 18.81 5.47
C TYR A 64 -2.22 17.98 6.75
N PHE A 65 -1.00 17.64 7.19
CA PHE A 65 -0.79 16.83 8.39
C PHE A 65 -1.22 17.57 9.66
N ASN A 66 -1.03 18.91 9.72
CA ASN A 66 -1.60 19.73 10.79
C ASN A 66 -3.12 19.66 10.84
N ALA A 67 -3.80 19.65 9.67
CA ALA A 67 -5.24 19.49 9.60
C ALA A 67 -5.71 18.12 10.11
N LEU A 68 -4.90 17.08 9.95
CA LEU A 68 -5.19 15.75 10.50
C LEU A 68 -5.03 15.68 12.01
N GLY A 69 -4.20 16.55 12.63
CA GLY A 69 -4.03 16.64 14.08
C GLY A 69 -2.57 16.56 14.58
N PHE A 70 -1.61 16.45 13.68
CA PHE A 70 -0.20 16.51 14.07
C PHE A 70 0.22 17.95 14.35
N ASN A 71 0.95 18.18 15.42
CA ASN A 71 1.41 19.52 15.83
C ASN A 71 2.87 19.79 15.45
N GLN A 72 3.62 18.75 15.10
CA GLN A 72 4.97 18.81 14.56
C GLN A 72 5.00 18.00 13.27
N VAL A 73 5.37 18.64 12.16
CA VAL A 73 5.41 18.02 10.83
C VAL A 73 6.81 18.20 10.27
N GLU A 74 7.52 17.11 10.14
CA GLU A 74 8.89 17.06 9.65
C GLU A 74 8.96 16.23 8.36
N SER A 75 10.08 16.37 7.67
CA SER A 75 10.37 15.57 6.48
C SER A 75 11.85 15.23 6.41
N ILE A 76 12.16 14.08 5.82
CA ILE A 76 13.52 13.60 5.59
C ILE A 76 13.71 13.28 4.12
N ASP A 77 14.80 13.71 3.53
CA ASP A 77 15.16 13.42 2.13
C ASP A 77 16.68 13.34 2.00
N ILE A 78 17.18 12.64 0.99
CA ILE A 78 18.59 12.60 0.62
C ILE A 78 19.03 13.92 -0.04
N SER A 79 18.09 14.65 -0.62
CA SER A 79 18.29 15.87 -1.38
C SER A 79 17.76 17.10 -0.65
N SER A 80 18.46 18.23 -0.78
CA SER A 80 18.01 19.53 -0.29
C SER A 80 16.96 20.22 -1.19
N ASN A 81 16.62 19.65 -2.35
CA ASN A 81 15.80 20.30 -3.38
C ASN A 81 14.43 20.75 -2.89
N ASP A 82 13.72 19.87 -2.19
CA ASP A 82 12.38 20.15 -1.64
C ASP A 82 12.44 20.70 -0.20
N LYS A 83 13.61 21.17 0.24
CA LYS A 83 13.85 21.75 1.57
C LYS A 83 13.30 20.89 2.71
N PRO A 84 13.72 19.62 2.83
CA PRO A 84 13.30 18.78 3.93
C PRO A 84 13.83 19.33 5.26
N SER A 85 13.18 18.93 6.37
CA SER A 85 13.65 19.25 7.73
C SER A 85 14.98 18.60 8.05
N PHE A 86 15.22 17.41 7.49
CA PHE A 86 16.43 16.64 7.68
C PHE A 86 16.95 16.13 6.33
N ILE A 87 18.26 16.26 6.12
CA ILE A 87 18.95 15.71 4.94
C ILE A 87 19.71 14.49 5.42
N GLU A 88 19.25 13.29 5.08
CA GLU A 88 19.81 12.01 5.49
C GLU A 88 19.54 10.96 4.40
N ASP A 89 20.48 10.04 4.20
CA ASP A 89 20.29 8.86 3.36
C ASP A 89 19.70 7.72 4.22
N LEU A 90 18.44 7.41 4.00
CA LEU A 90 17.78 6.28 4.70
C LEU A 90 18.32 4.91 4.28
N GLY A 91 19.06 4.81 3.18
CA GLY A 91 19.77 3.60 2.77
C GLY A 91 21.01 3.30 3.62
N GLU A 92 21.44 4.25 4.44
CA GLU A 92 22.55 4.14 5.39
C GLU A 92 22.05 4.27 6.84
N ASP A 93 22.93 4.10 7.82
CA ASP A 93 22.56 4.34 9.22
C ASP A 93 22.34 5.83 9.47
N ILE A 94 21.16 6.21 9.97
CA ILE A 94 20.89 7.61 10.32
C ILE A 94 21.84 8.08 11.42
N SER A 95 22.45 9.24 11.17
CA SER A 95 23.42 9.86 12.06
C SER A 95 22.80 10.88 13.04
N ASN A 96 21.70 11.50 12.62
CA ASN A 96 21.04 12.55 13.39
C ASN A 96 20.20 11.99 14.54
N THR A 97 20.68 12.16 15.76
CA THR A 97 20.00 11.67 16.97
C THR A 97 18.62 12.29 17.21
N LYS A 98 18.32 13.46 16.61
CA LYS A 98 16.98 14.08 16.69
C LYS A 98 15.91 13.28 15.96
N LEU A 99 16.30 12.37 15.09
CA LEU A 99 15.37 11.48 14.40
C LEU A 99 14.98 10.26 15.25
N ILE A 100 15.80 9.89 16.22
CA ILE A 100 15.62 8.66 16.99
C ILE A 100 14.50 8.82 18.03
N ASN A 101 13.56 7.87 18.03
CA ASN A 101 12.45 7.79 19.01
C ASN A 101 11.69 9.12 19.17
N ASN A 102 11.41 9.78 18.04
CA ASN A 102 10.85 11.13 18.05
C ASN A 102 9.46 11.26 17.42
N PHE A 103 9.04 10.31 16.61
CA PHE A 103 7.82 10.45 15.83
C PHE A 103 6.69 9.50 16.27
N ASP A 104 5.48 10.04 16.34
CA ASP A 104 4.25 9.29 16.58
C ASP A 104 3.74 8.64 15.28
N LEU A 105 4.07 9.24 14.12
CA LEU A 105 3.85 8.68 12.80
C LEU A 105 5.08 8.88 11.92
N VAL A 106 5.51 7.83 11.23
CA VAL A 106 6.32 7.95 10.02
C VAL A 106 5.42 7.68 8.81
N PHE A 107 5.47 8.54 7.81
CA PHE A 107 4.66 8.42 6.60
C PHE A 107 5.55 8.24 5.38
N ASP A 108 5.42 7.12 4.71
CA ASP A 108 6.06 6.80 3.44
C ASP A 108 5.02 6.84 2.32
N GLY A 109 5.06 7.89 1.54
CA GLY A 109 4.17 8.12 0.39
C GLY A 109 4.81 7.76 -0.94
N GLY A 110 5.62 6.71 -0.98
CA GLY A 110 6.33 6.26 -2.18
C GLY A 110 7.77 6.79 -2.23
N THR A 111 8.53 6.53 -1.18
CA THR A 111 9.97 6.80 -1.09
C THR A 111 10.78 5.51 -0.99
N LEU A 112 10.27 4.52 -0.25
CA LEU A 112 10.98 3.26 0.02
C LEU A 112 11.40 2.52 -1.26
N GLU A 113 10.60 2.56 -2.31
CA GLU A 113 10.90 1.92 -3.60
C GLU A 113 12.11 2.53 -4.33
N HIS A 114 12.50 3.74 -3.96
CA HIS A 114 13.64 4.46 -4.54
C HIS A 114 14.94 4.27 -3.73
N ILE A 115 14.89 3.61 -2.58
CA ILE A 115 16.05 3.36 -1.72
C ILE A 115 16.63 1.99 -2.06
N PHE A 116 17.93 1.95 -2.46
CA PHE A 116 18.57 0.73 -2.91
C PHE A 116 18.76 -0.31 -1.79
N ASN A 117 18.79 0.12 -0.53
CA ASN A 117 18.86 -0.74 0.65
C ASN A 117 17.60 -0.61 1.51
N PRO A 118 16.47 -1.23 1.10
CA PRO A 118 15.18 -1.07 1.80
C PRO A 118 15.20 -1.64 3.21
N ASP A 119 15.98 -2.68 3.50
CA ASP A 119 16.09 -3.25 4.85
C ASP A 119 16.68 -2.24 5.83
N LYS A 120 17.68 -1.47 5.38
CA LYS A 120 18.28 -0.39 6.17
C LYS A 120 17.27 0.72 6.42
N ALA A 121 16.53 1.13 5.38
CA ALA A 121 15.48 2.13 5.50
C ALA A 121 14.38 1.71 6.49
N LEU A 122 13.93 0.47 6.43
CA LEU A 122 12.93 -0.05 7.37
C LEU A 122 13.46 -0.08 8.81
N ASN A 123 14.75 -0.42 9.01
CA ASN A 123 15.39 -0.32 10.31
C ASN A 123 15.46 1.12 10.83
N ASN A 124 15.79 2.07 9.98
CA ASN A 124 15.80 3.49 10.35
C ASN A 124 14.41 3.98 10.73
N ILE A 125 13.36 3.60 9.98
CA ILE A 125 11.97 3.89 10.33
C ILE A 125 11.63 3.35 11.73
N LYS A 126 12.03 2.10 12.03
CA LYS A 126 11.84 1.52 13.36
C LYS A 126 12.51 2.36 14.45
N LYS A 127 13.76 2.84 14.22
CA LYS A 127 14.50 3.71 15.16
C LYS A 127 13.83 5.09 15.35
N MET A 128 13.24 5.64 14.27
CA MET A 128 12.59 6.96 14.28
C MET A 128 11.29 6.97 15.11
N LEU A 129 10.57 5.87 15.13
CA LEU A 129 9.28 5.75 15.80
C LEU A 129 9.42 5.62 17.31
N LYS A 130 8.60 6.40 18.04
CA LYS A 130 8.33 6.17 19.47
C LYS A 130 7.67 4.82 19.70
N LEU A 131 7.71 4.34 20.92
CA LEU A 131 6.85 3.24 21.36
C LEU A 131 5.37 3.64 21.16
N ASN A 132 4.55 2.74 20.65
CA ASN A 132 3.19 2.95 20.17
C ASN A 132 3.05 3.85 18.93
N GLY A 133 4.14 4.37 18.38
CA GLY A 133 4.13 5.09 17.11
C GLY A 133 3.77 4.19 15.93
N HIS A 134 3.30 4.80 14.85
CA HIS A 134 2.80 4.10 13.67
C HIS A 134 3.64 4.37 12.43
N ILE A 135 3.65 3.42 11.54
CA ILE A 135 4.12 3.59 10.15
C ILE A 135 2.93 3.44 9.19
N ILE A 136 2.85 4.31 8.20
CA ILE A 136 2.00 4.13 7.03
C ILE A 136 2.90 4.09 5.80
N HIS A 137 2.85 2.99 5.05
CA HIS A 137 3.41 2.89 3.72
C HIS A 137 2.33 2.98 2.65
N GLN A 138 2.57 3.80 1.63
CA GLN A 138 1.78 3.84 0.39
C GLN A 138 2.74 3.64 -0.78
N VAL A 139 3.08 2.39 -1.07
CA VAL A 139 4.17 1.98 -1.95
C VAL A 139 3.68 1.12 -3.12
N PRO A 140 4.44 1.07 -4.23
CA PRO A 140 4.12 0.20 -5.36
C PRO A 140 4.19 -1.27 -4.98
N CYS A 141 3.18 -2.03 -5.43
CA CYS A 141 3.10 -3.47 -5.21
C CYS A 141 3.26 -4.25 -6.53
N ASN A 142 2.77 -3.74 -7.65
CA ASN A 142 2.88 -4.40 -8.96
C ASN A 142 2.63 -3.43 -10.11
N ASN A 143 3.15 -3.77 -11.30
CA ASN A 143 2.95 -3.07 -12.58
C ASN A 143 3.42 -1.60 -12.61
N GLN A 144 4.43 -1.26 -11.82
CA GLN A 144 5.11 0.04 -11.86
C GLN A 144 6.58 -0.12 -12.29
N LEU A 145 6.80 -0.73 -13.45
CA LEU A 145 8.11 -0.92 -14.04
C LEU A 145 8.81 0.44 -14.23
N GLU A 146 10.10 0.52 -13.87
CA GLU A 146 10.92 1.74 -13.95
C GLU A 146 10.42 2.93 -13.10
N HIS A 147 9.49 2.69 -12.16
CA HIS A 147 9.09 3.73 -11.21
C HIS A 147 10.10 3.90 -10.07
N GLY A 148 10.74 2.83 -9.65
CA GLY A 148 11.76 2.76 -8.61
C GLY A 148 12.52 1.44 -8.71
N PHE A 149 13.43 1.21 -7.79
CA PHE A 149 14.20 -0.05 -7.75
C PHE A 149 13.32 -1.24 -7.34
N PHE A 150 12.28 -1.00 -6.53
CA PHE A 150 11.48 -2.05 -5.91
C PHE A 150 9.98 -1.87 -6.12
N GLN A 151 9.29 -3.00 -6.09
CA GLN A 151 7.86 -3.11 -5.92
C GLN A 151 7.65 -4.15 -4.80
N PHE A 152 6.96 -3.76 -3.73
CA PHE A 152 6.94 -4.54 -2.51
C PHE A 152 5.77 -5.52 -2.45
N SER A 153 6.07 -6.80 -2.22
CA SER A 153 5.04 -7.75 -1.83
C SER A 153 4.49 -7.42 -0.44
N PRO A 154 3.17 -7.53 -0.21
CA PRO A 154 2.60 -7.41 1.13
C PRO A 154 3.27 -8.32 2.16
N SER A 155 3.66 -9.54 1.76
CA SER A 155 4.36 -10.48 2.62
C SER A 155 5.73 -9.99 3.09
N TYR A 156 6.44 -9.18 2.29
CA TYR A 156 7.74 -8.63 2.67
C TYR A 156 7.61 -7.65 3.84
N LEU A 157 6.76 -6.64 3.72
CA LEU A 157 6.54 -5.68 4.80
C LEU A 157 5.90 -6.33 6.02
N ASN A 158 4.88 -7.19 5.82
CA ASN A 158 4.22 -7.88 6.92
C ASN A 158 5.24 -8.66 7.75
N LYS A 159 6.08 -9.46 7.11
CA LYS A 159 7.06 -10.27 7.80
C LYS A 159 8.13 -9.45 8.50
N PHE A 160 8.63 -8.39 7.85
CA PHE A 160 9.60 -7.49 8.49
C PHE A 160 9.02 -6.89 9.78
N TYR A 161 7.82 -6.33 9.72
CA TYR A 161 7.22 -5.65 10.85
C TYR A 161 6.81 -6.60 11.98
N GLU A 162 6.22 -7.77 11.66
CA GLU A 162 5.89 -8.80 12.66
C GLU A 162 7.14 -9.27 13.43
N GLU A 163 8.25 -9.57 12.74
CA GLU A 163 9.49 -10.04 13.37
C GLU A 163 10.23 -8.93 14.14
N ASN A 164 9.87 -7.67 13.93
CA ASN A 164 10.47 -6.50 14.55
C ASN A 164 9.56 -5.82 15.60
N ASN A 165 8.63 -6.59 16.20
CA ASN A 165 7.73 -6.14 17.27
C ASN A 165 6.80 -4.98 16.86
N PHE A 166 6.22 -5.10 15.68
CA PHE A 166 5.09 -4.29 15.28
C PHE A 166 3.82 -5.13 15.22
N LEU A 167 2.72 -4.53 15.59
CA LEU A 167 1.39 -5.05 15.32
C LEU A 167 0.92 -4.51 13.97
N VAL A 168 0.82 -5.36 12.97
CA VAL A 168 0.24 -4.99 11.67
C VAL A 168 -1.26 -4.78 11.85
N LYS A 169 -1.71 -3.56 11.57
CA LYS A 169 -3.10 -3.13 11.78
C LYS A 169 -3.95 -3.29 10.52
N GLU A 170 -3.38 -2.98 9.36
CA GLU A 170 -4.12 -2.96 8.11
C GLU A 170 -3.19 -3.15 6.91
N ILE A 171 -3.64 -3.93 5.94
CA ILE A 171 -3.02 -4.05 4.62
C ILE A 171 -4.14 -3.96 3.57
N LEU A 172 -4.07 -2.94 2.72
CA LEU A 172 -5.03 -2.73 1.63
C LEU A 172 -4.31 -2.75 0.29
N LEU A 173 -4.95 -3.36 -0.70
CA LEU A 173 -4.52 -3.34 -2.09
C LEU A 173 -5.33 -2.30 -2.86
N ILE A 174 -4.64 -1.30 -3.41
CA ILE A 174 -5.22 -0.19 -4.16
C ILE A 174 -5.04 -0.47 -5.63
N CYS A 175 -6.10 -0.93 -6.28
CA CYS A 175 -6.13 -1.25 -7.71
C CYS A 175 -6.47 0.00 -8.51
N VAL A 176 -5.48 0.57 -9.18
CA VAL A 176 -5.66 1.74 -10.05
C VAL A 176 -5.92 1.24 -11.48
N GLY A 177 -7.12 1.47 -11.96
CA GLY A 177 -7.53 1.12 -13.33
C GLY A 177 -7.09 2.16 -14.36
N PRO A 178 -7.28 1.88 -15.66
CA PRO A 178 -7.00 2.85 -16.70
C PRO A 178 -7.84 4.12 -16.53
N PRO A 179 -7.34 5.29 -16.96
CA PRO A 179 -8.11 6.52 -16.94
C PRO A 179 -9.39 6.33 -17.75
N LYS A 180 -10.49 6.92 -17.28
CA LYS A 180 -11.69 7.07 -18.07
C LYS A 180 -11.50 8.20 -19.09
N LEU A 181 -12.37 8.25 -20.12
CA LEU A 181 -12.42 9.35 -21.10
C LEU A 181 -12.59 10.74 -20.45
N ASP A 182 -12.99 10.81 -19.20
CA ASP A 182 -13.24 12.00 -18.39
C ASP A 182 -12.18 12.26 -17.29
N ASP A 183 -10.95 11.82 -17.48
CA ASP A 183 -9.76 12.02 -16.61
C ASP A 183 -9.81 11.43 -15.19
N PHE A 184 -10.82 10.69 -14.82
CA PHE A 184 -10.86 10.04 -13.51
C PHE A 184 -10.40 8.57 -13.58
N MET A 185 -9.28 8.28 -12.93
CA MET A 185 -8.84 6.90 -12.72
C MET A 185 -9.86 6.15 -11.86
N ARG A 186 -10.19 4.92 -12.25
CA ARG A 186 -10.97 4.03 -11.39
C ARG A 186 -10.07 3.45 -10.33
N VAL A 187 -10.41 3.69 -9.08
CA VAL A 187 -9.69 3.11 -7.94
C VAL A 187 -10.62 2.17 -7.19
N ASN A 188 -10.19 0.93 -7.01
CA ASN A 188 -10.83 -0.03 -6.12
C ASN A 188 -9.86 -0.41 -5.03
N VAL A 189 -10.36 -0.53 -3.82
CA VAL A 189 -9.57 -0.91 -2.65
C VAL A 189 -10.08 -2.22 -2.10
N TYR A 190 -9.17 -3.16 -1.87
CA TYR A 190 -9.45 -4.47 -1.31
C TYR A 190 -8.64 -4.68 -0.03
N VAL A 191 -9.25 -5.34 0.95
CA VAL A 191 -8.50 -5.85 2.09
C VAL A 191 -7.60 -6.99 1.62
N TYR A 192 -6.32 -6.94 1.98
CA TYR A 192 -5.39 -8.00 1.64
C TYR A 192 -5.72 -9.27 2.43
N ASP A 193 -5.84 -10.36 1.69
CA ASP A 193 -5.96 -11.71 2.21
C ASP A 193 -4.92 -12.57 1.49
N LYS A 194 -3.91 -13.05 2.24
CA LYS A 194 -2.77 -13.79 1.69
C LYS A 194 -3.21 -15.09 1.01
N GLU A 195 -4.13 -15.83 1.62
CA GLU A 195 -4.61 -17.12 1.09
C GLU A 195 -5.41 -16.89 -0.20
N GLU A 196 -6.28 -15.90 -0.21
CA GLU A 196 -7.08 -15.58 -1.39
C GLU A 196 -6.22 -15.07 -2.54
N VAL A 197 -5.24 -14.20 -2.28
CA VAL A 197 -4.29 -13.73 -3.31
C VAL A 197 -3.48 -14.90 -3.88
N PHE A 198 -3.02 -15.82 -3.03
CA PHE A 198 -2.33 -17.04 -3.48
C PHE A 198 -3.25 -17.92 -4.33
N ARG A 199 -4.50 -18.12 -3.90
CA ARG A 199 -5.51 -18.88 -4.65
C ARG A 199 -5.82 -18.25 -6.02
N MET A 200 -5.88 -16.93 -6.08
CA MET A 200 -6.04 -16.19 -7.35
C MET A 200 -4.83 -16.43 -8.26
N HIS A 201 -3.62 -16.27 -7.73
CA HIS A 201 -2.38 -16.46 -8.48
C HIS A 201 -2.27 -17.88 -9.05
N SER A 202 -2.53 -18.92 -8.24
CA SER A 202 -2.50 -20.32 -8.69
C SER A 202 -3.49 -20.63 -9.81
N LYS A 203 -4.55 -19.83 -9.94
CA LYS A 203 -5.55 -19.91 -11.02
C LYS A 203 -5.25 -18.99 -12.21
N GLY A 204 -4.12 -18.27 -12.19
CA GLY A 204 -3.78 -17.26 -13.20
C GLY A 204 -4.74 -16.05 -13.19
N ILE A 205 -5.33 -15.75 -12.04
CA ILE A 205 -6.24 -14.61 -11.85
C ILE A 205 -5.44 -13.45 -11.27
N ASN A 206 -5.50 -12.29 -11.90
CA ASN A 206 -4.88 -11.06 -11.41
C ASN A 206 -5.96 -10.03 -11.05
N LEU A 207 -5.64 -9.13 -10.11
CA LEU A 207 -6.53 -8.01 -9.82
C LEU A 207 -6.65 -7.07 -11.04
N PRO A 208 -7.84 -6.49 -11.28
CA PRO A 208 -8.08 -5.64 -12.44
C PRO A 208 -7.48 -4.25 -12.23
N SER A 209 -6.21 -4.09 -12.57
CA SER A 209 -5.50 -2.81 -12.36
C SER A 209 -4.51 -2.52 -13.47
N THR A 210 -4.28 -1.23 -13.75
CA THR A 210 -3.13 -0.77 -14.54
C THR A 210 -1.86 -0.91 -13.71
N PHE A 211 -1.94 -0.48 -12.44
CA PHE A 211 -0.92 -0.72 -11.44
C PHE A 211 -1.55 -0.93 -10.06
N LEU A 212 -0.79 -1.53 -9.17
CA LEU A 212 -1.21 -1.89 -7.83
C LEU A 212 -0.34 -1.17 -6.81
N LEU A 213 -0.97 -0.42 -5.90
CA LEU A 213 -0.33 0.13 -4.71
C LEU A 213 -0.77 -0.66 -3.48
N MET A 214 0.04 -0.62 -2.46
CA MET A 214 -0.27 -1.12 -1.13
C MET A 214 -0.38 0.05 -0.15
N HIS A 215 -1.43 0.05 0.67
CA HIS A 215 -1.52 0.84 1.88
C HIS A 215 -1.32 -0.10 3.06
N PHE A 216 -0.27 0.13 3.82
CA PHE A 216 0.16 -0.74 4.92
C PHE A 216 0.29 0.09 6.20
N VAL A 217 -0.31 -0.40 7.28
CA VAL A 217 -0.28 0.28 8.58
C VAL A 217 0.20 -0.68 9.66
N ALA A 218 1.22 -0.29 10.41
CA ALA A 218 1.69 -1.05 11.57
C ALA A 218 2.03 -0.13 12.75
N GLN A 219 1.94 -0.67 13.96
CA GLN A 219 2.22 0.01 15.23
C GLN A 219 3.40 -0.65 15.92
N LYS A 220 4.39 0.13 16.37
CA LYS A 220 5.51 -0.34 17.17
C LYS A 220 5.04 -0.68 18.58
N ILE A 221 5.18 -1.95 19.00
CA ILE A 221 4.66 -2.44 20.28
C ILE A 221 5.76 -2.76 21.31
N ALA A 222 7.03 -2.85 20.91
CA ALA A 222 8.17 -3.02 21.80
C ALA A 222 9.48 -2.48 21.23
N GLU A 223 10.46 -2.25 22.09
CA GLU A 223 11.82 -1.80 21.78
C GLU A 223 12.76 -3.01 21.83
N ASP A 224 13.04 -3.62 20.68
CA ASP A 224 13.95 -4.76 20.57
C ASP A 224 15.00 -4.57 19.48
N LYS A 225 15.95 -5.52 19.46
CA LYS A 225 16.96 -5.57 18.41
C LYS A 225 16.32 -5.79 17.06
N LEU A 226 16.96 -5.24 16.03
CA LEU A 226 16.61 -5.51 14.64
C LEU A 226 16.73 -7.01 14.33
N VAL A 227 15.68 -7.55 13.73
CA VAL A 227 15.67 -8.88 13.15
C VAL A 227 15.49 -8.75 11.64
N ILE A 228 16.41 -9.29 10.85
CA ILE A 228 16.21 -9.48 9.41
C ILE A 228 15.54 -10.84 9.24
N PRO A 229 14.29 -10.89 8.77
CA PRO A 229 13.53 -12.13 8.65
C PRO A 229 14.24 -13.14 7.76
N LYS A 230 14.39 -14.37 8.26
CA LYS A 230 14.88 -15.51 7.48
C LYS A 230 13.69 -16.41 7.18
N VAL A 231 13.07 -16.23 6.03
CA VAL A 231 11.84 -16.95 5.68
C VAL A 231 12.07 -17.78 4.43
N ASP A 232 11.73 -19.05 4.51
CA ASP A 232 11.54 -19.89 3.34
C ASP A 232 10.13 -19.70 2.79
N ILE A 233 9.98 -18.70 1.91
CA ILE A 233 8.69 -18.41 1.23
C ILE A 233 8.23 -19.63 0.42
N GLN A 234 9.13 -20.45 -0.11
CA GLN A 234 8.75 -21.65 -0.87
C GLN A 234 8.13 -22.72 0.04
N ALA A 235 8.64 -22.88 1.26
CA ALA A 235 8.04 -23.76 2.24
C ALA A 235 6.63 -23.29 2.66
N GLU A 236 6.42 -22.00 2.80
CA GLU A 236 5.09 -21.42 3.06
C GLU A 236 4.14 -21.67 1.88
N PHE A 237 4.57 -21.42 0.64
CA PHE A 237 3.76 -21.69 -0.54
C PHE A 237 3.43 -23.17 -0.71
N SER A 238 4.37 -24.07 -0.44
CA SER A 238 4.14 -25.52 -0.49
C SER A 238 3.09 -25.96 0.54
N LYS A 239 3.09 -25.37 1.73
CA LYS A 239 2.04 -25.64 2.75
C LYS A 239 0.66 -25.18 2.27
N MET A 240 0.56 -23.95 1.71
CA MET A 240 -0.71 -23.41 1.18
C MET A 240 -1.21 -24.25 -0.01
N GLU A 241 -0.31 -24.67 -0.91
CA GLU A 241 -0.66 -25.52 -2.04
C GLU A 241 -1.21 -26.89 -1.60
N ASN A 242 -0.59 -27.50 -0.60
CA ASN A 242 -1.06 -28.76 -0.04
C ASN A 242 -2.41 -28.64 0.68
N GLN A 243 -2.65 -27.52 1.37
CA GLN A 243 -3.95 -27.23 1.99
C GLN A 243 -5.02 -27.00 0.93
N SER A 244 -4.71 -26.29 -0.17
CA SER A 244 -5.66 -26.04 -1.26
C SER A 244 -6.02 -27.32 -2.05
N LYS A 245 -5.12 -28.28 -2.15
CA LYS A 245 -5.37 -29.58 -2.80
C LYS A 245 -6.40 -30.43 -2.03
N ASN A 246 -6.47 -30.26 -0.71
CA ASN A 246 -7.43 -31.00 0.13
C ASN A 246 -8.86 -30.43 0.10
N ILE A 247 -9.07 -29.26 -0.49
CA ILE A 247 -10.38 -28.60 -0.60
C ILE A 247 -10.95 -28.73 -2.03
N GLY A 248 -11.16 -29.95 -2.50
CA GLY A 248 -12.10 -30.24 -3.60
C GLY A 248 -11.67 -29.84 -5.03
N TYR A 249 -10.41 -30.02 -5.40
CA TYR A 249 -9.86 -29.66 -6.72
C TYR A 249 -10.23 -30.59 -7.90
N GLU A 250 -10.83 -31.76 -7.65
CA GLU A 250 -10.93 -32.79 -8.68
C GLU A 250 -11.99 -32.55 -9.77
N LYS A 251 -13.11 -31.92 -9.47
CA LYS A 251 -14.22 -31.80 -10.46
C LYS A 251 -14.09 -30.65 -11.45
N THR A 252 -13.41 -29.57 -11.11
CA THR A 252 -13.30 -28.40 -11.99
C THR A 252 -12.20 -28.49 -13.04
N ASN A 253 -11.17 -29.31 -12.80
CA ASN A 253 -10.04 -29.45 -13.72
C ASN A 253 -10.35 -30.31 -14.95
N PHE A 254 -11.19 -31.34 -14.81
CA PHE A 254 -11.58 -32.19 -15.94
C PHE A 254 -12.34 -31.40 -17.01
N LEU A 255 -13.35 -30.65 -16.61
CA LEU A 255 -14.14 -29.82 -17.54
C LEU A 255 -13.31 -28.72 -18.19
N LYS A 256 -12.40 -28.08 -17.43
CA LYS A 256 -11.49 -27.07 -17.97
C LYS A 256 -10.47 -27.66 -18.96
N SER A 257 -9.88 -28.79 -18.62
CA SER A 257 -8.95 -29.53 -19.48
C SER A 257 -9.64 -29.97 -20.77
N PHE A 258 -10.84 -30.55 -20.64
CA PHE A 258 -11.66 -30.96 -21.77
C PHE A 258 -12.01 -29.78 -22.68
N PHE A 259 -12.49 -28.64 -22.15
CA PHE A 259 -12.78 -27.44 -22.93
C PHE A 259 -11.55 -26.86 -23.61
N LYS A 260 -10.40 -26.84 -22.92
CA LYS A 260 -9.14 -26.33 -23.43
C LYS A 260 -8.60 -27.20 -24.58
N SER A 261 -8.72 -28.51 -24.50
CA SER A 261 -8.27 -29.44 -25.52
C SER A 261 -9.22 -29.53 -26.72
N THR A 262 -10.53 -29.49 -26.47
CA THR A 262 -11.56 -29.67 -27.52
C THR A 262 -11.84 -28.38 -28.28
N PHE A 263 -11.71 -27.22 -27.59
CA PHE A 263 -12.01 -25.90 -28.19
C PHE A 263 -10.92 -24.86 -27.92
N PRO A 264 -9.67 -25.07 -28.36
CA PRO A 264 -8.54 -24.21 -28.01
C PRO A 264 -8.71 -22.75 -28.46
N ASN A 265 -9.34 -22.51 -29.58
CA ASN A 265 -9.58 -21.16 -30.13
C ASN A 265 -10.64 -20.40 -29.29
N ILE A 266 -11.69 -21.10 -28.88
CA ILE A 266 -12.72 -20.51 -27.99
C ILE A 266 -12.11 -20.21 -26.62
N TRP A 267 -11.32 -21.13 -26.08
CA TRP A 267 -10.61 -20.94 -24.81
C TRP A 267 -9.67 -19.73 -24.83
N ARG A 268 -8.89 -19.58 -25.93
CA ARG A 268 -8.01 -18.42 -26.12
C ARG A 268 -8.79 -17.10 -26.23
N LYS A 269 -9.91 -17.07 -26.98
CA LYS A 269 -10.80 -15.92 -27.07
C LYS A 269 -11.45 -15.56 -25.72
N MET A 270 -11.84 -16.56 -24.92
CA MET A 270 -12.34 -16.33 -23.56
C MET A 270 -11.27 -15.76 -22.63
N GLY A 271 -10.00 -16.18 -22.76
CA GLY A 271 -8.87 -15.60 -22.03
C GLY A 271 -8.67 -14.12 -22.37
N ILE A 272 -8.71 -13.77 -23.67
CA ILE A 272 -8.62 -12.38 -24.14
C ILE A 272 -9.83 -11.58 -23.64
N LEU A 273 -11.04 -12.12 -23.74
CA LEU A 273 -12.26 -11.47 -23.26
C LEU A 273 -12.20 -11.22 -21.73
N LYS A 274 -11.71 -12.18 -20.94
CA LYS A 274 -11.49 -12.00 -19.51
C LYS A 274 -10.49 -10.88 -19.22
N ALA A 275 -9.38 -10.82 -19.96
CA ALA A 275 -8.38 -9.77 -19.81
C ALA A 275 -8.94 -8.38 -20.20
N VAL A 276 -9.77 -8.30 -21.22
CA VAL A 276 -10.45 -7.06 -21.61
C VAL A 276 -11.48 -6.65 -20.56
N ILE A 277 -12.32 -7.58 -20.10
CA ILE A 277 -13.31 -7.33 -19.06
C ILE A 277 -12.64 -6.86 -17.76
N SER A 278 -11.50 -7.45 -17.37
CA SER A 278 -10.76 -7.06 -16.17
C SER A 278 -10.27 -5.60 -16.21
N ARG A 279 -9.93 -5.12 -17.40
CA ARG A 279 -9.50 -3.73 -17.60
C ARG A 279 -10.64 -2.71 -17.52
N TYR A 280 -11.86 -3.08 -17.89
CA TYR A 280 -12.97 -2.12 -18.07
C TYR A 280 -14.07 -2.22 -17.01
N SER A 281 -14.17 -3.30 -16.26
CA SER A 281 -15.22 -3.47 -15.23
C SER A 281 -14.78 -4.38 -14.09
N SER A 282 -14.35 -3.79 -12.97
CA SER A 282 -14.02 -4.57 -11.76
C SER A 282 -15.20 -5.40 -11.26
N THR A 283 -16.43 -4.86 -11.30
CA THR A 283 -17.63 -5.56 -10.81
C THR A 283 -17.95 -6.79 -11.64
N LEU A 284 -17.79 -6.70 -12.98
CA LEU A 284 -17.98 -7.84 -13.86
C LEU A 284 -16.83 -8.84 -13.73
N TYR A 285 -15.61 -8.35 -13.55
CA TYR A 285 -14.44 -9.18 -13.28
C TYR A 285 -14.62 -10.00 -11.98
N ASP A 286 -15.04 -9.39 -10.89
CA ASP A 286 -15.26 -10.05 -9.61
C ASP A 286 -16.30 -11.17 -9.75
N ARG A 287 -17.39 -10.96 -10.51
CA ARG A 287 -18.39 -11.99 -10.81
C ARG A 287 -17.85 -13.13 -11.68
N VAL A 288 -17.04 -12.79 -12.69
CA VAL A 288 -16.52 -13.80 -13.65
C VAL A 288 -15.41 -14.65 -13.06
N THR A 289 -14.56 -14.05 -12.20
CA THR A 289 -13.40 -14.75 -11.62
C THR A 289 -13.74 -15.45 -10.31
N GLY A 290 -14.82 -15.03 -9.63
CA GLY A 290 -15.28 -15.63 -8.37
C GLY A 290 -14.24 -15.52 -7.26
N HIS A 291 -13.41 -14.43 -7.24
CA HIS A 291 -12.53 -14.20 -6.10
C HIS A 291 -13.30 -13.63 -4.89
N ASN A 292 -12.77 -13.87 -3.71
CA ASN A 292 -13.42 -13.55 -2.43
C ASN A 292 -12.74 -12.40 -1.68
N LEU A 293 -11.88 -11.63 -2.33
CA LEU A 293 -11.27 -10.46 -1.69
C LEU A 293 -12.35 -9.45 -1.28
N LYS A 294 -12.34 -9.09 0.00
CA LYS A 294 -13.27 -8.09 0.53
C LYS A 294 -12.94 -6.72 -0.05
N LYS A 295 -13.88 -6.17 -0.81
CA LYS A 295 -13.79 -4.84 -1.38
C LYS A 295 -14.30 -3.81 -0.37
N LEU A 296 -13.49 -2.78 -0.09
CA LEU A 296 -13.89 -1.68 0.78
C LEU A 296 -14.81 -0.68 0.08
N GLY A 297 -14.85 -0.68 -1.25
CA GLY A 297 -15.68 0.22 -2.04
C GLY A 297 -14.92 0.87 -3.19
N LYS A 298 -15.61 1.83 -3.85
CA LYS A 298 -15.00 2.73 -4.83
C LYS A 298 -14.61 4.02 -4.11
N PHE A 299 -13.41 4.49 -4.37
CA PHE A 299 -12.83 5.69 -3.79
C PHE A 299 -12.57 6.75 -4.84
#